data_68b833d2bd1ea4d493a3d15a847e147b
#
_entry.id   68b833d2bd1ea4d493a3d15a847e147b
#
_cell.length_a   1.000
_cell.length_b   1.000
_cell.length_c   1.000
_cell.angle_alpha   90.00
_cell.angle_beta   90.00
_cell.angle_gamma   90.00
#
_symmetry.space_group_name_H-M   'P 1'
#
loop_
_entity.id
_entity.type
_entity.pdbx_description
1 polymer ?
#
loop_
_entity_poly.entity_id
_entity_poly.type
_entity_poly.pdbx_seq_one_letter_code
_entity_poly.pdbx_strand_id
1 'polypeptide(L)'
;GGLQGAPKNTGPDVIRCATRACYGIFPKRIIFEAFCALMKACNISECLAVSEHSHVFRQLRYWYQKRKTFVAVYSDFWESVAGKTCGDWYRLPTQVIRKPLSDIASKKRSGYRKRYA
;
A
#
# COMPACT_ATOMS: atom_id res chain seq x y z
N GLY A 1 5.75 -1.77 12.43
CA GLY A 1 6.51 -1.69 11.18
C GLY A 1 6.11 -0.48 10.34
N GLY A 2 6.87 -0.18 9.30
CA GLY A 2 6.61 0.93 8.40
C GLY A 2 6.72 0.52 6.94
N LEU A 3 5.88 1.10 6.10
CA LEU A 3 5.93 0.96 4.65
C LEU A 3 6.36 2.30 4.05
N GLN A 4 7.55 2.33 3.48
CA GLN A 4 8.12 3.56 2.92
C GLN A 4 8.21 3.46 1.39
N GLY A 5 7.93 4.58 0.72
CA GLY A 5 8.14 4.69 -0.72
C GLY A 5 9.62 4.87 -1.08
N ALA A 6 9.90 4.94 -2.37
CA ALA A 6 11.24 5.19 -2.87
C ALA A 6 11.79 6.57 -2.40
N PRO A 7 13.12 6.70 -2.27
CA PRO A 7 13.74 7.99 -1.95
C PRO A 7 13.36 9.09 -2.94
N LYS A 8 13.36 10.35 -2.49
CA LYS A 8 13.00 11.52 -3.33
C LYS A 8 13.83 11.67 -4.61
N ASN A 9 15.07 11.18 -4.59
CA ASN A 9 15.97 11.20 -5.75
C ASN A 9 15.72 10.06 -6.75
N THR A 10 14.79 9.14 -6.44
CA THR A 10 14.40 8.09 -7.37
C THR A 10 13.48 8.68 -8.43
N GLY A 11 13.91 8.64 -9.68
CA GLY A 11 13.12 9.15 -10.81
C GLY A 11 11.84 8.35 -11.04
N PRO A 12 10.79 8.98 -11.59
CA PRO A 12 9.52 8.31 -11.89
C PRO A 12 9.69 7.14 -12.88
N ASP A 13 10.72 7.18 -13.72
CA ASP A 13 11.01 6.13 -14.70
C ASP A 13 11.41 4.80 -14.05
N VAL A 14 12.15 4.83 -12.94
CA VAL A 14 12.51 3.63 -12.17
C VAL A 14 11.27 2.94 -11.63
N ILE A 15 10.34 3.71 -11.05
CA ILE A 15 9.08 3.18 -10.53
C ILE A 15 8.22 2.62 -11.67
N ARG A 16 8.21 3.28 -12.83
CA ARG A 16 7.48 2.82 -14.01
C ARG A 16 8.05 1.52 -14.57
N CYS A 17 9.38 1.40 -14.65
CA CYS A 17 10.06 0.17 -15.06
C CYS A 17 9.77 -0.98 -14.09
N ALA A 18 9.85 -0.74 -12.78
CA ALA A 18 9.53 -1.74 -11.75
C ALA A 18 8.07 -2.19 -11.86
N THR A 19 7.15 -1.26 -12.07
CA THR A 19 5.73 -1.57 -12.24
C THR A 19 5.48 -2.43 -13.49
N ARG A 20 6.17 -2.17 -14.59
CA ARG A 20 6.09 -3.00 -15.81
C ARG A 20 6.67 -4.39 -15.58
N ALA A 21 7.82 -4.51 -14.93
CA ALA A 21 8.43 -5.79 -14.59
C ALA A 21 7.52 -6.66 -13.71
N CYS A 22 6.69 -6.02 -12.87
CA CYS A 22 5.72 -6.69 -12.01
C CYS A 22 4.31 -6.77 -12.64
N TYR A 23 4.22 -6.78 -13.95
CA TYR A 23 2.96 -6.89 -14.70
C TYR A 23 1.92 -5.83 -14.32
N GLY A 24 2.37 -4.62 -14.03
CA GLY A 24 1.54 -3.48 -13.66
C GLY A 24 1.12 -3.43 -12.20
N ILE A 25 1.72 -4.24 -11.34
CA ILE A 25 1.55 -4.11 -9.88
C ILE A 25 2.50 -3.02 -9.38
N PHE A 26 1.95 -2.04 -8.67
CA PHE A 26 2.74 -0.96 -8.10
C PHE A 26 3.67 -1.50 -6.99
N PRO A 27 4.97 -1.12 -6.93
CA PRO A 27 5.93 -1.68 -5.97
C PRO A 27 5.46 -1.66 -4.52
N LYS A 28 4.84 -0.57 -4.08
CA LYS A 28 4.28 -0.42 -2.74
C LYS A 28 3.21 -1.46 -2.41
N ARG A 29 2.41 -1.83 -3.41
CA ARG A 29 1.39 -2.89 -3.28
C ARG A 29 2.02 -4.27 -3.15
N ILE A 30 3.11 -4.54 -3.85
CA ILE A 30 3.84 -5.82 -3.74
C ILE A 30 4.34 -6.03 -2.31
N ILE A 31 4.93 -4.99 -1.71
CA ILE A 31 5.38 -5.04 -0.32
C ILE A 31 4.21 -5.29 0.62
N PHE A 32 3.07 -4.65 0.38
CA PHE A 32 1.86 -4.87 1.17
C PHE A 32 1.34 -6.31 1.03
N GLU A 33 1.35 -6.88 -0.17
CA GLU A 33 0.95 -8.27 -0.39
C GLU A 33 1.89 -9.27 0.30
N ALA A 34 3.20 -9.01 0.26
CA ALA A 34 4.19 -9.78 1.00
C ALA A 34 3.96 -9.70 2.52
N PHE A 35 3.61 -8.53 3.02
CA PHE A 35 3.26 -8.32 4.41
C PHE A 35 1.98 -9.09 4.81
N CYS A 36 0.97 -9.11 3.96
CA CYS A 36 -0.24 -9.94 4.17
C CYS A 36 0.10 -11.43 4.26
N ALA A 37 0.99 -11.92 3.39
CA ALA A 37 1.45 -13.30 3.43
C ALA A 37 2.17 -13.63 4.75
N LEU A 38 3.00 -12.71 5.23
CA LEU A 38 3.68 -12.83 6.53
C LEU A 38 2.67 -12.85 7.69
N MET A 39 1.70 -11.94 7.70
CA MET A 39 0.65 -11.93 8.72
C MET A 39 -0.12 -13.25 8.77
N LYS A 40 -0.45 -13.78 7.60
CA LYS A 40 -1.11 -15.09 7.50
C LYS A 40 -0.23 -16.22 8.07
N ALA A 41 1.06 -16.24 7.73
CA ALA A 41 2.01 -17.23 8.25
C ALA A 41 2.18 -17.15 9.78
N CYS A 42 2.07 -15.95 10.35
CA CYS A 42 2.15 -15.71 11.79
C CYS A 42 0.79 -15.82 12.51
N ASN A 43 -0.28 -16.21 11.82
CA ASN A 43 -1.65 -16.26 12.37
C ASN A 43 -2.14 -14.92 12.97
N ILE A 44 -1.72 -13.80 12.38
CA ILE A 44 -2.17 -12.46 12.80
C ILE A 44 -3.51 -12.18 12.12
N SER A 45 -4.55 -11.95 12.92
CA SER A 45 -5.92 -11.74 12.44
C SER A 45 -6.30 -10.27 12.24
N GLU A 46 -5.54 -9.35 12.79
CA GLU A 46 -5.85 -7.92 12.73
C GLU A 46 -4.62 -7.09 12.39
N CYS A 47 -4.80 -6.11 11.51
CA CYS A 47 -3.77 -5.14 11.14
C CYS A 47 -4.36 -3.74 11.12
N LEU A 48 -3.76 -2.84 11.87
CA LEU A 48 -4.12 -1.43 11.91
C LEU A 48 -3.01 -0.59 11.29
N ALA A 49 -3.40 0.37 10.48
CA ALA A 49 -2.49 1.33 9.85
C ALA A 49 -2.77 2.75 10.32
N VAL A 50 -1.73 3.54 10.43
CA VAL A 50 -1.86 4.96 10.79
C VAL A 50 -2.48 5.76 9.65
N SER A 51 -3.38 6.68 9.99
CA SER A 51 -3.85 7.73 9.08
C SER A 51 -2.96 8.97 9.20
N GLU A 52 -3.23 9.98 8.37
CA GLU A 52 -2.59 11.29 8.50
C GLU A 52 -2.87 11.93 9.87
N HIS A 53 -4.01 11.62 10.47
CA HIS A 53 -4.42 12.17 11.75
C HIS A 53 -3.70 11.55 12.94
N SER A 54 -3.41 10.27 12.89
CA SER A 54 -2.75 9.53 13.97
C SER A 54 -1.23 9.42 13.81
N HIS A 55 -0.68 9.99 12.74
CA HIS A 55 0.76 9.91 12.49
C HIS A 55 1.56 10.74 13.52
N VAL A 56 2.67 10.16 14.01
CA VAL A 56 3.55 10.75 15.02
C VAL A 56 4.03 12.17 14.67
N PHE A 57 4.13 12.52 13.39
CA PHE A 57 4.55 13.85 12.96
C PHE A 57 3.51 14.95 13.23
N ARG A 58 2.28 14.61 13.59
CA ARG A 58 1.29 15.57 14.09
C ARG A 58 1.46 15.93 15.55
N GLN A 59 2.24 15.18 16.32
CA GLN A 59 2.59 15.58 17.68
C GLN A 59 3.37 16.90 17.66
N LEU A 60 3.06 17.79 18.58
CA LEU A 60 3.61 19.15 18.67
C LEU A 60 5.14 19.22 18.54
N ARG A 61 5.85 18.21 19.07
CA ARG A 61 7.32 18.12 19.03
C ARG A 61 7.90 18.01 17.62
N TYR A 62 7.21 17.34 16.69
CA TYR A 62 7.67 17.12 15.33
C TYR A 62 6.99 18.04 14.31
N TRP A 63 5.85 18.63 14.67
CA TRP A 63 5.05 19.46 13.79
C TRP A 63 5.79 20.70 13.31
N TYR A 64 6.53 21.38 14.19
CA TYR A 64 7.25 22.61 13.85
C TYR A 64 8.39 22.38 12.84
N GLN A 65 9.14 21.27 12.97
CA GLN A 65 10.28 20.96 12.09
C GLN A 65 9.88 20.32 10.76
N LYS A 66 8.82 19.54 10.72
CA LYS A 66 8.43 18.71 9.57
C LYS A 66 7.19 19.20 8.81
N ARG A 67 6.53 20.23 9.27
CA ARG A 67 5.28 20.77 8.69
C ARG A 67 5.37 21.06 7.19
N LYS A 68 6.51 21.57 6.71
CA LYS A 68 6.72 21.90 5.29
C LYS A 68 7.11 20.70 4.42
N THR A 69 7.56 19.60 5.03
CA THR A 69 8.09 18.44 4.31
C THR A 69 7.15 17.24 4.31
N PHE A 70 6.10 17.28 5.13
CA PHE A 70 5.16 16.17 5.25
C PHE A 70 4.03 16.29 4.23
N VAL A 71 4.20 15.64 3.09
CA VAL A 71 3.24 15.63 1.96
C VAL A 71 2.67 14.22 1.74
N ALA A 72 2.89 13.29 2.66
CA ALA A 72 2.42 11.91 2.46
C ALA A 72 0.93 11.80 2.80
N VAL A 73 0.13 11.47 1.80
CA VAL A 73 -1.28 11.09 1.97
C VAL A 73 -1.32 9.56 2.08
N TYR A 74 -1.64 9.06 3.26
CA TYR A 74 -1.71 7.61 3.52
C TYR A 74 -3.08 7.03 3.17
N SER A 75 -4.14 7.82 3.35
CA SER A 75 -5.53 7.39 3.16
C SER A 75 -5.76 6.79 1.78
N ASP A 76 -5.32 7.44 0.72
CA ASP A 76 -5.51 6.95 -0.66
C ASP A 76 -4.89 5.56 -0.86
N PHE A 77 -3.71 5.33 -0.26
CA PHE A 77 -3.07 4.03 -0.38
C PHE A 77 -3.82 2.96 0.42
N TRP A 78 -4.24 3.26 1.64
CA TRP A 78 -4.99 2.30 2.46
C TRP A 78 -6.35 1.96 1.84
N GLU A 79 -7.04 2.93 1.27
CA GLU A 79 -8.28 2.69 0.53
C GLU A 79 -8.04 1.85 -0.73
N SER A 80 -6.92 2.06 -1.43
CA SER A 80 -6.58 1.28 -2.63
C SER A 80 -6.34 -0.21 -2.35
N VAL A 81 -6.01 -0.58 -1.12
CA VAL A 81 -5.83 -1.96 -0.67
C VAL A 81 -7.01 -2.47 0.17
N ALA A 82 -8.17 -1.84 0.04
CA ALA A 82 -9.41 -2.17 0.74
C ALA A 82 -9.35 -1.97 2.27
N GLY A 83 -8.53 -1.03 2.74
CA GLY A 83 -8.54 -0.58 4.13
C GLY A 83 -9.83 0.14 4.47
N LYS A 84 -10.34 -0.09 5.68
CA LYS A 84 -11.54 0.57 6.20
C LYS A 84 -11.17 1.49 7.35
N THR A 85 -11.77 2.67 7.40
CA THR A 85 -11.58 3.61 8.50
C THR A 85 -12.09 3.02 9.83
N CYS A 86 -11.28 3.18 10.87
CA CYS A 86 -11.61 2.75 12.23
C CYS A 86 -11.13 3.85 13.20
N GLY A 87 -11.93 4.89 13.40
CA GLY A 87 -11.52 6.08 14.13
C GLY A 87 -10.37 6.81 13.42
N ASP A 88 -9.27 7.06 14.13
CA ASP A 88 -8.06 7.68 13.59
C ASP A 88 -7.12 6.69 12.87
N TRP A 89 -7.53 5.44 12.73
CA TRP A 89 -6.76 4.35 12.15
C TRP A 89 -7.47 3.76 10.95
N TYR A 90 -6.74 3.00 10.14
CA TYR A 90 -7.29 2.14 9.10
C TYR A 90 -7.13 0.69 9.50
N ARG A 91 -8.22 -0.08 9.44
CA ARG A 91 -8.17 -1.53 9.54
C ARG A 91 -7.89 -2.10 8.15
N LEU A 92 -6.76 -2.78 8.01
CA LEU A 92 -6.34 -3.37 6.76
C LEU A 92 -6.80 -4.84 6.65
N PRO A 93 -7.11 -5.33 5.45
CA PRO A 93 -7.37 -6.74 5.25
C PRO A 93 -6.09 -7.55 5.48
N THR A 94 -6.20 -8.70 6.11
CA THR A 94 -5.08 -9.63 6.32
C THR A 94 -4.88 -10.59 5.14
N GLN A 95 -5.78 -10.54 4.17
CA GLN A 95 -5.71 -11.32 2.94
C GLN A 95 -5.81 -10.39 1.73
N VAL A 96 -5.06 -10.72 0.69
CA VAL A 96 -5.12 -9.98 -0.58
C VAL A 96 -6.43 -10.28 -1.28
N ILE A 97 -7.25 -9.24 -1.51
CA ILE A 97 -8.48 -9.36 -2.26
C ILE A 97 -8.13 -9.29 -3.76
N ARG A 98 -8.37 -10.39 -4.47
CA ARG A 98 -8.15 -10.49 -5.91
C ARG A 98 -9.49 -10.46 -6.64
N LYS A 99 -9.55 -9.64 -7.69
CA LYS A 99 -10.72 -9.64 -8.58
C LYS A 99 -10.76 -10.94 -9.37
N PRO A 100 -11.94 -11.59 -9.53
CA PRO A 100 -12.08 -12.76 -10.40
C PRO A 100 -11.75 -12.34 -11.84
N LEU A 101 -11.14 -13.26 -12.61
CA LEU A 101 -10.76 -12.98 -14.02
C LEU A 101 -11.96 -12.68 -14.92
N SER A 102 -13.16 -13.14 -14.54
CA SER A 102 -14.41 -12.84 -15.23
C SER A 102 -14.74 -11.35 -15.25
N ASP A 103 -14.42 -10.62 -14.17
CA ASP A 103 -14.71 -9.18 -14.02
C ASP A 103 -13.65 -8.30 -14.69
N ILE A 104 -12.62 -8.90 -15.28
CA ILE A 104 -11.51 -8.19 -15.93
C ILE A 104 -11.70 -8.18 -17.43
N ALA A 105 -11.54 -7.00 -18.04
CA ALA A 105 -11.61 -6.86 -19.49
C ALA A 105 -10.63 -7.81 -20.20
N SER A 106 -11.06 -8.43 -21.30
CA SER A 106 -10.32 -9.48 -22.01
C SER A 106 -8.87 -9.09 -22.35
N LYS A 107 -8.66 -7.85 -22.76
CA LYS A 107 -7.31 -7.28 -23.06
C LYS A 107 -6.35 -7.32 -21.88
N LYS A 108 -6.87 -7.31 -20.64
CA LYS A 108 -6.06 -7.26 -19.42
C LYS A 108 -5.92 -8.62 -18.73
N ARG A 109 -6.72 -9.61 -19.12
CA ARG A 109 -6.75 -10.93 -18.44
C ARG A 109 -5.40 -11.65 -18.45
N SER A 110 -4.65 -11.58 -19.55
CA SER A 110 -3.33 -12.21 -19.63
C SER A 110 -2.34 -11.64 -18.60
N GLY A 111 -2.32 -10.32 -18.43
CA GLY A 111 -1.52 -9.66 -17.41
C GLY A 111 -1.93 -10.04 -15.99
N TYR A 112 -3.25 -10.12 -15.74
CA TYR A 112 -3.76 -10.55 -14.42
C TYR A 112 -3.49 -12.01 -14.11
N ARG A 113 -3.54 -12.91 -15.10
CA ARG A 113 -3.12 -14.30 -14.91
C ARG A 113 -1.66 -14.40 -14.46
N LYS A 114 -0.76 -13.62 -15.08
CA LYS A 114 0.66 -13.56 -14.68
C LYS A 114 0.85 -13.02 -13.25
N ARG A 115 0.02 -12.03 -12.85
CA ARG A 115 0.05 -11.50 -11.47
C ARG A 115 -0.40 -12.52 -10.44
N TYR A 116 -1.38 -13.36 -10.77
CA TYR A 116 -1.99 -14.32 -9.84
C TYR A 116 -1.24 -15.66 -9.80
N ALA A 117 -0.34 -15.87 -10.73
CA ALA A 117 0.47 -17.08 -10.79
C ALA A 117 1.49 -17.19 -9.64
#